data_8405bd57e07676c5d759b28e22ff6ed8
#
_entry.id   8405bd57e07676c5d759b28e22ff6ed8
#
_cell.length_a   1.000
_cell.length_b   1.000
_cell.length_c   1.000
_cell.angle_alpha   90.00
_cell.angle_beta   90.00
_cell.angle_gamma   90.00
#
_symmetry.space_group_name_H-M   'P 1'
#
loop_
_entity.id
_entity.type
_entity.pdbx_description
1 polymer ?
#
loop_
_entity_poly.entity_id
_entity_poly.type
_entity_poly.pdbx_seq_one_letter_code
_entity_poly.pdbx_strand_id
1 'polypeptide(L)'
;MEFVDLGQVVEAGLGMTLLEVCDAFGLPMETACGGFAACNSCRVRVIAGALSEVEDVEHPFLDDDGQRLGCQARVVGAVTVRLEPGA
;
A
#
# COMPACT_ATOMS: atom_id res chain seq x y z
N MET A 1 6.22 7.60 6.71
CA MET A 1 5.86 6.99 5.43
C MET A 1 5.78 8.03 4.35
N GLU A 2 6.39 7.80 3.21
CA GLU A 2 6.41 8.75 2.10
C GLU A 2 5.71 8.16 0.86
N PHE A 3 4.84 8.97 0.25
CA PHE A 3 4.20 8.67 -1.04
C PHE A 3 4.84 9.59 -2.09
N VAL A 4 5.83 9.08 -2.82
CA VAL A 4 6.66 9.91 -3.70
C VAL A 4 5.89 10.54 -4.86
N ASP A 5 4.90 9.83 -5.41
CA ASP A 5 4.07 10.33 -6.52
C ASP A 5 3.05 11.38 -6.08
N LEU A 6 2.73 11.43 -4.79
CA LEU A 6 1.82 12.41 -4.22
C LEU A 6 2.55 13.60 -3.58
N GLY A 7 3.87 13.49 -3.39
CA GLY A 7 4.64 14.49 -2.68
C GLY A 7 4.26 14.64 -1.22
N GLN A 8 3.77 13.56 -0.60
CA GLN A 8 3.27 13.56 0.78
C GLN A 8 4.12 12.71 1.69
N VAL A 9 4.42 13.23 2.88
CA VAL A 9 5.05 12.47 3.96
C VAL A 9 4.09 12.50 5.15
N VAL A 10 3.75 11.33 5.69
CA VAL A 10 2.78 11.20 6.78
C VAL A 10 3.34 10.33 7.89
N GLU A 11 2.92 10.57 9.11
CA GLU A 11 3.23 9.71 10.25
C GLU A 11 2.20 8.58 10.33
N ALA A 12 2.57 7.42 9.78
CA ALA A 12 1.69 6.25 9.81
C ALA A 12 1.91 5.47 11.11
N GLY A 13 0.83 5.00 11.72
CA GLY A 13 0.90 4.15 12.89
C GLY A 13 1.37 2.74 12.53
N LEU A 14 2.21 2.15 13.38
CA LEU A 14 2.65 0.77 13.18
C LEU A 14 1.45 -0.18 13.20
N GLY A 15 1.43 -1.12 12.27
CA GLY A 15 0.35 -2.08 12.12
C GLY A 15 -0.82 -1.61 11.27
N MET A 16 -0.85 -0.34 10.85
CA MET A 16 -1.89 0.16 9.94
C MET A 16 -1.63 -0.36 8.54
N THR A 17 -2.69 -0.73 7.82
CA THR A 17 -2.56 -0.99 6.38
C THR A 17 -2.37 0.33 5.64
N LEU A 18 -1.82 0.26 4.42
CA LEU A 18 -1.66 1.46 3.60
C LEU A 18 -3.01 2.10 3.29
N LEU A 19 -4.05 1.29 3.11
CA LEU A 19 -5.41 1.79 2.91
C LEU A 19 -5.89 2.59 4.11
N GLU A 20 -5.66 2.09 5.33
CA GLU A 20 -6.00 2.80 6.55
C GLU A 20 -5.24 4.13 6.69
N VAL A 21 -3.95 4.13 6.31
CA VAL A 21 -3.13 5.35 6.31
C VAL A 21 -3.71 6.37 5.34
N CYS A 22 -4.04 5.96 4.12
CA CYS A 22 -4.60 6.86 3.12
C CYS A 22 -5.95 7.42 3.56
N ASP A 23 -6.80 6.60 4.16
CA ASP A 23 -8.08 7.05 4.71
C ASP A 23 -7.88 8.09 5.82
N ALA A 24 -6.95 7.84 6.72
CA ALA A 24 -6.71 8.73 7.86
C ALA A 24 -6.18 10.10 7.42
N PHE A 25 -5.40 10.16 6.35
CA PHE A 25 -4.77 11.41 5.87
C PHE A 25 -5.41 11.96 4.59
N GLY A 26 -6.50 11.36 4.13
CA GLY A 26 -7.22 11.84 2.94
C GLY A 26 -6.44 11.68 1.65
N LEU A 27 -5.59 10.66 1.54
CA LEU A 27 -4.80 10.40 0.34
C LEU A 27 -5.57 9.57 -0.68
N PRO A 28 -5.35 9.76 -1.99
CA PRO A 28 -6.15 9.12 -3.04
C PRO A 28 -5.72 7.68 -3.32
N MET A 29 -6.07 6.75 -2.47
CA MET A 29 -5.93 5.33 -2.75
C MET A 29 -7.29 4.73 -3.01
N GLU A 30 -7.50 4.21 -4.22
CA GLU A 30 -8.75 3.58 -4.58
C GLU A 30 -8.75 2.10 -4.19
N THR A 31 -9.93 1.58 -3.90
CA THR A 31 -10.12 0.17 -3.63
C THR A 31 -11.49 -0.26 -4.13
N ALA A 32 -11.51 -0.83 -5.33
CA ALA A 32 -12.77 -1.28 -5.96
C ALA A 32 -13.41 -2.44 -5.22
N CYS A 33 -12.62 -3.23 -4.49
CA CYS A 33 -13.11 -4.36 -3.71
C CYS A 33 -13.41 -4.01 -2.25
N GLY A 34 -13.24 -2.76 -1.84
CA GLY A 34 -13.47 -2.35 -0.46
C GLY A 34 -12.48 -2.90 0.56
N GLY A 35 -11.28 -3.29 0.12
CA GLY A 35 -10.24 -3.79 1.02
C GLY A 35 -10.21 -5.31 1.18
N PHE A 36 -10.88 -6.06 0.33
CA PHE A 36 -10.97 -7.51 0.43
C PHE A 36 -9.92 -8.28 -0.37
N ALA A 37 -8.87 -7.59 -0.87
CA ALA A 37 -7.82 -8.20 -1.68
C ALA A 37 -8.37 -8.91 -2.94
N ALA A 38 -9.42 -8.37 -3.52
CA ALA A 38 -10.06 -8.93 -4.72
C ALA A 38 -9.81 -8.09 -5.97
N CYS A 39 -8.95 -7.07 -5.87
CA CYS A 39 -8.56 -6.21 -6.99
C CYS A 39 -7.18 -5.64 -6.72
N ASN A 40 -6.58 -4.99 -7.73
CA ASN A 40 -5.27 -4.36 -7.61
C ASN A 40 -5.33 -2.82 -7.65
N SER A 41 -6.49 -2.23 -7.36
CA SER A 41 -6.66 -0.78 -7.33
C SER A 41 -5.84 -0.10 -6.25
N CYS A 42 -5.56 -0.80 -5.14
CA CYS A 42 -4.80 -0.29 -4.00
C CYS A 42 -3.32 -0.70 -4.06
N ARG A 43 -2.87 -1.25 -5.19
CA ARG A 43 -1.48 -1.72 -5.33
C ARG A 43 -0.49 -0.56 -5.28
N VAL A 44 0.62 -0.80 -4.59
CA VAL A 44 1.72 0.17 -4.49
C VAL A 44 3.03 -0.51 -4.86
N ARG A 45 4.04 0.29 -5.20
CA ARG A 45 5.42 -0.17 -5.34
C ARG A 45 6.23 0.36 -4.19
N VAL A 46 6.96 -0.52 -3.52
CA VAL A 46 7.88 -0.14 -2.43
C VAL A 46 9.18 0.36 -3.06
N ILE A 47 9.51 1.62 -2.79
CA ILE A 47 10.72 2.26 -3.32
C ILE A 47 11.89 2.09 -2.35
N ALA A 48 11.63 2.25 -1.05
CA ALA A 48 12.64 2.11 -0.01
C ALA A 48 11.97 1.68 1.29
N GLY A 49 12.73 1.04 2.17
CA GLY A 49 12.21 0.52 3.43
C GLY A 49 11.47 -0.80 3.24
N ALA A 50 10.62 -1.15 4.19
CA ALA A 50 9.89 -2.41 4.17
C ALA A 50 8.50 -2.28 4.77
N LEU A 51 7.62 -3.17 4.34
CA LEU A 51 6.29 -3.37 4.90
C LEU A 51 6.21 -4.77 5.51
N SER A 52 5.08 -5.13 6.09
CA SER A 52 4.85 -6.49 6.60
C SER A 52 5.04 -7.53 5.49
N GLU A 53 5.19 -8.79 5.86
CA GLU A 53 5.32 -9.87 4.88
C GLU A 53 4.11 -9.95 3.97
N VAL A 54 4.34 -10.38 2.72
CA VAL A 54 3.27 -10.53 1.72
C VAL A 54 2.28 -11.59 2.18
N GLU A 55 1.00 -11.21 2.19
CA GLU A 55 -0.08 -12.16 2.47
C GLU A 55 -0.37 -13.00 1.23
N ASP A 56 -0.78 -14.25 1.43
CA ASP A 56 -1.08 -15.17 0.33
C ASP A 56 -2.12 -14.59 -0.65
N VAL A 57 -3.10 -13.85 -0.13
CA VAL A 57 -4.16 -13.25 -0.95
C VAL A 57 -3.65 -12.16 -1.89
N GLU A 58 -2.47 -11.61 -1.64
CA GLU A 58 -1.88 -10.56 -2.49
C GLU A 58 -1.28 -11.14 -3.78
N HIS A 59 -0.74 -12.35 -3.74
CA HIS A 59 0.06 -12.91 -4.83
C HIS A 59 -0.58 -12.82 -6.23
N PRO A 60 -1.86 -13.12 -6.41
CA PRO A 60 -2.47 -13.04 -7.75
C PRO A 60 -2.47 -11.64 -8.36
N PHE A 61 -2.27 -10.61 -7.56
CA PHE A 61 -2.34 -9.21 -7.99
C PHE A 61 -0.98 -8.53 -8.10
N LEU A 62 0.10 -9.25 -7.80
CA LEU A 62 1.46 -8.71 -7.82
C LEU A 62 2.21 -9.24 -9.03
N ASP A 63 2.89 -8.34 -9.75
CA ASP A 63 3.71 -8.70 -10.90
C ASP A 63 5.15 -9.02 -10.49
N ASP A 64 5.62 -8.44 -9.39
CA ASP A 64 6.97 -8.67 -8.87
C ASP A 64 7.03 -8.40 -7.35
N ASP A 65 8.19 -8.67 -6.76
CA ASP A 65 8.40 -8.56 -5.31
C ASP A 65 8.37 -7.12 -4.77
N GLY A 66 8.46 -6.13 -5.65
CA GLY A 66 8.42 -4.73 -5.25
C GLY A 66 7.01 -4.18 -5.07
N GLN A 67 6.00 -4.94 -5.41
CA GLN A 67 4.60 -4.51 -5.33
C GLN A 67 3.91 -5.09 -4.11
N ARG A 68 2.96 -4.35 -3.56
CA ARG A 68 2.13 -4.80 -2.44
C ARG A 68 0.71 -4.26 -2.61
N LEU A 69 -0.27 -5.00 -2.07
CA LEU A 69 -1.65 -4.49 -1.99
C LEU A 69 -1.79 -3.62 -0.75
N GLY A 70 -2.23 -2.37 -0.93
CA GLY A 70 -2.37 -1.42 0.17
C GLY A 70 -3.40 -1.81 1.21
N CYS A 71 -4.38 -2.64 0.85
CA CYS A 71 -5.38 -3.12 1.79
C CYS A 71 -4.87 -4.25 2.69
N GLN A 72 -3.72 -4.85 2.37
CA GLN A 72 -3.14 -5.96 3.13
C GLN A 72 -1.80 -5.61 3.77
N ALA A 73 -0.95 -4.83 3.08
CA ALA A 73 0.37 -4.47 3.56
C ALA A 73 0.28 -3.53 4.76
N ARG A 74 1.02 -3.83 5.83
CA ARG A 74 1.00 -3.06 7.07
C ARG A 74 2.33 -2.35 7.29
N VAL A 75 2.25 -1.18 7.91
CA VAL A 75 3.42 -0.38 8.25
C VAL A 75 4.17 -1.06 9.41
N VAL A 76 5.47 -1.30 9.21
CA VAL A 76 6.34 -1.87 10.25
C VAL A 76 7.53 -0.94 10.58
N GLY A 77 7.64 0.18 9.90
CA GLY A 77 8.71 1.16 10.11
C GLY A 77 8.72 2.19 8.99
N ALA A 78 9.83 2.89 8.84
CA ALA A 78 9.98 3.87 7.76
C ALA A 78 9.90 3.19 6.40
N VAL A 79 9.10 3.72 5.50
CA VAL A 79 8.90 3.16 4.17
C VAL A 79 8.54 4.27 3.17
N THR A 80 9.02 4.11 1.95
CA THR A 80 8.71 5.01 0.83
C THR A 80 8.02 4.18 -0.25
N VAL A 81 6.86 4.65 -0.69
CA VAL A 81 6.06 3.93 -1.68
C VAL A 81 5.58 4.86 -2.79
N ARG A 82 5.15 4.26 -3.90
CA ARG A 82 4.48 4.94 -5.00
C ARG A 82 3.20 4.18 -5.31
N LEU A 83 2.11 4.89 -5.56
CA LEU A 83 0.87 4.26 -5.99
C LEU A 83 1.08 3.64 -7.38
N GLU A 84 0.70 2.38 -7.55
CA GLU A 84 0.86 1.65 -8.80
C GLU A 84 -0.36 0.76 -9.03
N PRO A 85 -1.55 1.37 -9.14
CA PRO A 85 -2.79 0.61 -9.30
C PRO A 85 -2.76 -0.21 -10.59
N GLY A 86 -3.36 -1.37 -10.54
CA GLY A 86 -3.53 -2.21 -11.71
C GLY A 86 -4.59 -1.66 -12.65
N ALA A 87 -4.42 -1.96 -13.92
CA ALA A 87 -5.39 -1.60 -14.95
C ALA A 87 -6.62 -2.53 -14.91
#